data_a567085264c97d7695692271018a54b8
#
_entry.id   a567085264c97d7695692271018a54b8
#
_cell.length_a   1.000
_cell.length_b   1.000
_cell.length_c   1.000
_cell.angle_alpha   90.00
_cell.angle_beta   90.00
_cell.angle_gamma   90.00
#
_symmetry.space_group_name_H-M   'P 1'
#
loop_
_entity.id
_entity.type
_entity.pdbx_description
1 polymer ?
#
loop_
_entity_poly.entity_id
_entity_poly.type
_entity_poly.pdbx_seq_one_letter_code
_entity_poly.pdbx_strand_id
1 'polypeptide(L)'
;MKKTLLLLVLLCCALSSRAQVWTDAASLPLFGKAVEETASRYSRLPAALADVCLPPVWRLGQNSAGLYVRFRTDSPTLWVRWESATSHVMNHMSPTGSRGLDLYVLSDGGWRFLTAARPELKKAVSERKIMSDLEPQMREYMLYLSLYDGVSALEIGSEEGHPVEPGQVPSPRSGRPVVMYGTSITQGGCVSRPGMLYTSILSRELDREFVNLGFSGNALFDLEIARLMASVPDPSCFVIAAVENAKVAQIEERGEAFFRILRDAHPDVPVVFVQAVRYSYLLCDRKAAEEMGQRMAAYKKLYDSLRKSGEKRVYFADPGATASFADAESSVDGCHLTDLGAMRFAGAVLPVLKRALRR
;
A
#
# COMPACT_ATOMS: atom_id res chain seq x y z
N MET A 1 8.55 -65.75 -41.52
CA MET A 1 7.73 -64.59 -41.20
C MET A 1 7.97 -64.22 -39.73
N LYS A 2 8.87 -63.29 -39.49
CA LYS A 2 9.25 -62.85 -38.16
C LYS A 2 8.25 -61.75 -37.74
N LYS A 3 7.38 -62.02 -36.75
CA LYS A 3 6.53 -61.03 -36.12
C LYS A 3 7.41 -60.24 -35.21
N THR A 4 7.78 -59.02 -35.62
CA THR A 4 8.45 -58.04 -34.83
C THR A 4 7.43 -57.49 -33.83
N LEU A 5 7.55 -57.90 -32.58
CA LEU A 5 6.75 -57.35 -31.44
C LEU A 5 7.27 -55.96 -31.16
N LEU A 6 6.59 -54.98 -31.71
CA LEU A 6 6.84 -53.58 -31.42
C LEU A 6 6.33 -53.32 -29.98
N LEU A 7 7.26 -53.43 -29.03
CA LEU A 7 7.00 -53.03 -27.65
C LEU A 7 6.90 -51.50 -27.65
N LEU A 8 5.67 -50.99 -27.81
CA LEU A 8 5.36 -49.58 -27.55
C LEU A 8 5.52 -49.40 -26.04
N VAL A 9 6.74 -49.07 -25.63
CA VAL A 9 6.93 -48.43 -24.32
C VAL A 9 6.23 -47.08 -24.44
N LEU A 10 4.95 -47.08 -24.14
CA LEU A 10 4.24 -45.90 -23.73
C LEU A 10 4.98 -45.42 -22.46
N LEU A 11 6.01 -44.60 -22.68
CA LEU A 11 6.50 -43.70 -21.68
C LEU A 11 5.32 -42.75 -21.41
N CYS A 12 4.39 -43.21 -20.60
CA CYS A 12 3.50 -42.35 -19.87
C CYS A 12 4.44 -41.47 -19.03
N CYS A 13 4.94 -40.39 -19.62
CA CYS A 13 5.12 -39.17 -18.87
C CYS A 13 3.73 -38.88 -18.30
N ALA A 14 3.40 -39.56 -17.20
CA ALA A 14 2.44 -39.09 -16.27
C ALA A 14 2.98 -37.70 -15.92
N LEU A 15 2.55 -36.68 -16.65
CA LEU A 15 2.40 -35.37 -16.13
C LEU A 15 1.50 -35.59 -14.92
N SER A 16 2.12 -35.98 -13.81
CA SER A 16 1.47 -36.03 -12.52
C SER A 16 1.06 -34.59 -12.30
N SER A 17 -0.15 -34.27 -12.80
CA SER A 17 -0.85 -33.06 -12.36
C SER A 17 -0.98 -33.24 -10.86
N ARG A 18 0.03 -32.75 -10.11
CA ARG A 18 -0.04 -32.75 -8.66
C ARG A 18 -1.30 -31.99 -8.30
N ALA A 19 -2.06 -32.54 -7.36
CA ALA A 19 -3.29 -31.89 -6.92
C ALA A 19 -2.95 -30.50 -6.39
N GLN A 20 -3.78 -29.54 -6.71
CA GLN A 20 -3.69 -28.19 -6.19
C GLN A 20 -4.24 -28.16 -4.76
N VAL A 21 -3.46 -27.67 -3.82
CA VAL A 21 -3.82 -27.52 -2.40
C VAL A 21 -3.93 -26.04 -2.07
N TRP A 22 -5.03 -25.66 -1.41
CA TRP A 22 -5.29 -24.29 -1.02
C TRP A 22 -5.00 -24.08 0.47
N THR A 23 -4.27 -23.01 0.76
CA THR A 23 -4.03 -22.52 2.12
C THR A 23 -4.76 -21.21 2.33
N ASP A 24 -5.63 -21.13 3.32
CA ASP A 24 -6.28 -19.89 3.72
C ASP A 24 -5.21 -18.90 4.24
N ALA A 25 -5.09 -17.76 3.57
CA ALA A 25 -4.14 -16.73 3.95
C ALA A 25 -4.49 -16.06 5.29
N ALA A 26 -5.64 -16.39 5.90
CA ALA A 26 -5.94 -16.00 7.27
C ALA A 26 -4.96 -16.62 8.29
N SER A 27 -4.33 -17.74 7.96
CA SER A 27 -3.31 -18.39 8.78
C SER A 27 -1.90 -17.77 8.64
N LEU A 28 -1.72 -16.84 7.71
CA LEU A 28 -0.43 -16.21 7.38
C LEU A 28 -0.30 -14.83 8.03
N PRO A 29 0.93 -14.35 8.29
CA PRO A 29 1.16 -13.00 8.79
C PRO A 29 0.66 -11.94 7.80
N LEU A 30 -0.16 -11.02 8.31
CA LEU A 30 -0.68 -9.87 7.59
C LEU A 30 -0.05 -8.59 8.14
N PHE A 31 0.41 -7.73 7.25
CA PHE A 31 1.11 -6.48 7.54
C PHE A 31 0.36 -5.27 6.98
N GLY A 32 0.69 -4.09 7.49
CA GLY A 32 0.15 -2.81 7.03
C GLY A 32 -1.08 -2.34 7.81
N LYS A 33 -1.47 -3.01 8.89
CA LYS A 33 -2.61 -2.64 9.75
C LYS A 33 -2.19 -1.70 10.87
N ALA A 34 -3.06 -0.75 11.20
CA ALA A 34 -2.90 0.12 12.37
C ALA A 34 -3.16 -0.64 13.68
N VAL A 35 -4.12 -1.56 13.67
CA VAL A 35 -4.53 -2.40 14.79
C VAL A 35 -4.85 -3.81 14.26
N GLU A 36 -4.71 -4.82 15.09
CA GLU A 36 -5.00 -6.21 14.68
C GLU A 36 -6.47 -6.41 14.33
N GLU A 37 -7.36 -5.95 15.20
CA GLU A 37 -8.81 -6.08 15.04
C GLU A 37 -9.38 -4.94 14.20
N THR A 38 -9.65 -5.23 12.94
CA THR A 38 -10.36 -4.34 12.00
C THR A 38 -11.73 -4.95 11.65
N ALA A 39 -12.59 -4.17 10.99
CA ALA A 39 -13.96 -4.58 10.64
C ALA A 39 -14.02 -5.91 9.86
N SER A 40 -13.00 -6.19 9.04
CA SER A 40 -12.72 -7.50 8.46
C SER A 40 -11.21 -7.71 8.43
N ARG A 41 -10.75 -8.95 8.24
CA ARG A 41 -9.32 -9.25 8.26
C ARG A 41 -8.49 -8.35 7.34
N TYR A 42 -8.98 -8.08 6.15
CA TYR A 42 -8.26 -7.32 5.13
C TYR A 42 -8.76 -5.89 4.95
N SER A 43 -9.52 -5.35 5.92
CA SER A 43 -9.86 -3.93 6.00
C SER A 43 -8.84 -3.17 6.86
N ARG A 44 -8.82 -1.83 6.76
CA ARG A 44 -7.83 -0.98 7.41
C ARG A 44 -8.33 -0.31 8.69
N LEU A 45 -9.65 -0.23 8.87
CA LEU A 45 -10.26 0.45 10.01
C LEU A 45 -10.95 -0.53 10.97
N PRO A 46 -10.85 -0.31 12.29
CA PRO A 46 -11.62 -1.05 13.28
C PRO A 46 -13.11 -0.75 13.21
N ALA A 47 -13.95 -1.74 13.52
CA ALA A 47 -15.41 -1.61 13.45
C ALA A 47 -15.97 -0.45 14.30
N ALA A 48 -15.31 -0.11 15.40
CA ALA A 48 -15.68 1.01 16.27
C ALA A 48 -15.67 2.40 15.57
N LEU A 49 -15.01 2.52 14.41
CA LEU A 49 -15.01 3.76 13.65
C LEU A 49 -16.16 3.88 12.63
N ALA A 50 -17.02 2.87 12.50
CA ALA A 50 -18.11 2.86 11.52
C ALA A 50 -19.04 4.07 11.61
N ASP A 51 -19.45 4.40 12.85
CA ASP A 51 -20.40 5.48 13.14
C ASP A 51 -19.72 6.78 13.62
N VAL A 52 -18.38 6.80 13.67
CA VAL A 52 -17.61 7.90 14.24
C VAL A 52 -16.89 8.70 13.16
N CYS A 53 -16.28 8.05 12.21
CA CYS A 53 -15.61 8.73 11.09
C CYS A 53 -16.61 9.08 9.97
N LEU A 54 -16.19 9.98 9.07
CA LEU A 54 -17.01 10.33 7.91
C LEU A 54 -17.37 9.05 7.09
N PRO A 55 -18.62 8.90 6.63
CA PRO A 55 -19.04 7.73 5.86
C PRO A 55 -18.14 7.39 4.65
N PRO A 56 -17.61 8.37 3.87
CA PRO A 56 -16.64 8.05 2.82
C PRO A 56 -15.32 7.49 3.36
N VAL A 57 -14.82 7.98 4.51
CA VAL A 57 -13.61 7.47 5.16
C VAL A 57 -13.82 6.03 5.61
N TRP A 58 -14.96 5.72 6.23
CA TRP A 58 -15.34 4.37 6.59
C TRP A 58 -15.34 3.43 5.38
N ARG A 59 -16.06 3.82 4.31
CA ARG A 59 -16.14 3.02 3.08
C ARG A 59 -14.76 2.76 2.47
N LEU A 60 -13.92 3.80 2.36
CA LEU A 60 -12.55 3.67 1.83
C LEU A 60 -11.66 2.86 2.77
N GLY A 61 -11.91 2.88 4.06
CA GLY A 61 -11.22 2.07 5.06
C GLY A 61 -11.43 0.57 4.89
N GLN A 62 -12.48 0.14 4.17
CA GLN A 62 -12.71 -1.27 3.84
C GLN A 62 -11.84 -1.75 2.66
N ASN A 63 -11.19 -0.84 1.92
CA ASN A 63 -10.22 -1.22 0.90
C ASN A 63 -8.91 -1.71 1.56
N SER A 64 -8.22 -2.63 0.87
CA SER A 64 -7.02 -3.30 1.39
C SER A 64 -5.70 -2.59 1.05
N ALA A 65 -5.75 -1.29 0.72
CA ALA A 65 -4.60 -0.49 0.29
C ALA A 65 -3.43 -0.54 1.28
N GLY A 66 -2.26 -0.96 0.80
CA GLY A 66 -1.04 -1.06 1.61
C GLY A 66 -0.92 -2.34 2.45
N LEU A 67 -1.97 -3.18 2.50
CA LEU A 67 -1.91 -4.47 3.17
C LEU A 67 -1.16 -5.50 2.31
N TYR A 68 -0.43 -6.41 2.97
CA TYR A 68 0.23 -7.53 2.32
C TYR A 68 0.38 -8.71 3.27
N VAL A 69 0.36 -9.93 2.70
CA VAL A 69 0.67 -11.17 3.42
C VAL A 69 2.07 -11.64 3.07
N ARG A 70 2.73 -12.33 4.02
CA ARG A 70 4.02 -12.96 3.81
C ARG A 70 3.93 -14.46 4.02
N PHE A 71 4.53 -15.19 3.10
CA PHE A 71 4.57 -16.64 3.14
C PHE A 71 5.85 -17.17 2.50
N ARG A 72 6.11 -18.44 2.70
CA ARG A 72 7.16 -19.17 2.01
C ARG A 72 6.63 -20.50 1.48
N THR A 73 7.20 -20.97 0.42
CA THR A 73 6.94 -22.28 -0.18
C THR A 73 8.04 -22.63 -1.17
N ASP A 74 8.21 -23.91 -1.43
CA ASP A 74 9.07 -24.45 -2.50
C ASP A 74 8.26 -24.97 -3.69
N SER A 75 6.96 -24.66 -3.76
CA SER A 75 6.06 -25.14 -4.80
C SER A 75 6.53 -24.69 -6.18
N PRO A 76 6.62 -25.62 -7.17
CA PRO A 76 6.93 -25.28 -8.55
C PRO A 76 5.86 -24.44 -9.23
N THR A 77 4.63 -24.50 -8.74
CA THR A 77 3.51 -23.74 -9.29
C THR A 77 2.77 -23.03 -8.16
N LEU A 78 2.39 -21.77 -8.39
CA LEU A 78 1.62 -20.96 -7.44
C LEU A 78 0.32 -20.48 -8.06
N TRP A 79 -0.74 -20.54 -7.28
CA TRP A 79 -2.04 -19.96 -7.59
C TRP A 79 -2.43 -18.99 -6.47
N VAL A 80 -3.32 -18.07 -6.81
CA VAL A 80 -4.04 -17.24 -5.83
C VAL A 80 -5.52 -17.25 -6.15
N ARG A 81 -6.35 -17.30 -5.13
CA ARG A 81 -7.77 -17.11 -5.21
C ARG A 81 -8.18 -16.07 -4.19
N TRP A 82 -8.90 -15.05 -4.64
CA TRP A 82 -9.38 -14.00 -3.74
C TRP A 82 -10.79 -13.57 -4.11
N GLU A 83 -11.50 -13.11 -3.11
CA GLU A 83 -12.81 -12.52 -3.28
C GLU A 83 -12.74 -11.02 -3.06
N SER A 84 -13.20 -10.26 -4.03
CA SER A 84 -13.31 -8.80 -3.96
C SER A 84 -14.59 -8.42 -3.23
N ALA A 85 -14.50 -7.46 -2.31
CA ALA A 85 -15.65 -7.00 -1.53
C ALA A 85 -16.69 -6.25 -2.39
N THR A 86 -16.24 -5.65 -3.50
CA THR A 86 -17.10 -4.96 -4.46
C THR A 86 -16.78 -5.39 -5.88
N SER A 87 -17.61 -4.93 -6.83
CA SER A 87 -17.34 -5.11 -8.27
C SER A 87 -17.01 -3.77 -8.96
N HIS A 88 -16.63 -2.77 -8.18
CA HIS A 88 -16.39 -1.43 -8.72
C HIS A 88 -15.19 -1.38 -9.67
N VAL A 89 -15.41 -0.83 -10.87
CA VAL A 89 -14.38 -0.61 -11.87
C VAL A 89 -14.16 0.89 -12.03
N MET A 90 -12.92 1.33 -11.89
CA MET A 90 -12.52 2.71 -12.07
C MET A 90 -12.10 2.94 -13.53
N ASN A 91 -12.54 4.06 -14.12
CA ASN A 91 -12.28 4.36 -15.54
C ASN A 91 -10.89 4.94 -15.81
N HIS A 92 -10.16 5.35 -14.77
CA HIS A 92 -8.84 5.99 -14.85
C HIS A 92 -7.74 5.20 -14.12
N MET A 93 -8.08 4.02 -13.59
CA MET A 93 -7.14 3.14 -12.90
C MET A 93 -7.25 1.72 -13.43
N SER A 94 -6.11 1.07 -13.66
CA SER A 94 -6.10 -0.31 -14.12
C SER A 94 -6.78 -1.25 -13.13
N PRO A 95 -7.52 -2.27 -13.60
CA PRO A 95 -8.07 -3.30 -12.71
C PRO A 95 -7.01 -4.03 -11.90
N THR A 96 -5.78 -4.16 -12.43
CA THR A 96 -4.63 -4.74 -11.71
C THR A 96 -4.26 -3.94 -10.48
N GLY A 97 -4.34 -2.61 -10.54
CA GLY A 97 -4.09 -1.74 -9.38
C GLY A 97 -5.27 -1.69 -8.43
N SER A 98 -6.48 -1.49 -8.95
CA SER A 98 -7.68 -1.29 -8.12
C SER A 98 -8.14 -2.58 -7.42
N ARG A 99 -8.03 -3.75 -8.08
CA ARG A 99 -8.61 -5.04 -7.63
C ARG A 99 -7.64 -6.23 -7.70
N GLY A 100 -6.44 -6.06 -8.27
CA GLY A 100 -5.45 -7.11 -8.43
C GLY A 100 -4.56 -7.30 -7.21
N LEU A 101 -3.71 -8.31 -7.28
CA LEU A 101 -2.69 -8.62 -6.27
C LEU A 101 -1.31 -8.63 -6.92
N ASP A 102 -0.26 -8.30 -6.15
CA ASP A 102 1.12 -8.28 -6.63
C ASP A 102 2.00 -9.25 -5.87
N LEU A 103 2.67 -10.15 -6.58
CA LEU A 103 3.61 -11.09 -5.99
C LEU A 103 5.06 -10.58 -6.12
N TYR A 104 5.74 -10.58 -4.99
CA TYR A 104 7.18 -10.32 -4.86
C TYR A 104 7.87 -11.54 -4.25
N VAL A 105 9.16 -11.72 -4.58
CA VAL A 105 10.05 -12.71 -3.97
C VAL A 105 11.23 -12.00 -3.30
N LEU A 106 11.70 -12.51 -2.19
CA LEU A 106 12.94 -12.05 -1.57
C LEU A 106 14.13 -12.71 -2.29
N SER A 107 14.95 -11.92 -2.94
CA SER A 107 16.17 -12.33 -3.66
C SER A 107 17.25 -11.28 -3.51
N ASP A 108 18.50 -11.70 -3.36
CA ASP A 108 19.67 -10.81 -3.27
C ASP A 108 19.53 -9.69 -2.21
N GLY A 109 18.90 -10.04 -1.08
CA GLY A 109 18.70 -9.12 0.04
C GLY A 109 17.61 -8.06 -0.16
N GLY A 110 16.80 -8.17 -1.23
CA GLY A 110 15.70 -7.24 -1.51
C GLY A 110 14.47 -7.91 -2.13
N TRP A 111 13.33 -7.23 -2.05
CA TRP A 111 12.09 -7.69 -2.64
C TRP A 111 12.05 -7.41 -4.15
N ARG A 112 11.89 -8.45 -4.96
CA ARG A 112 11.83 -8.38 -6.42
C ARG A 112 10.41 -8.71 -6.88
N PHE A 113 9.85 -7.85 -7.74
CA PHE A 113 8.57 -8.09 -8.37
C PHE A 113 8.64 -9.31 -9.30
N LEU A 114 7.66 -10.19 -9.22
CA LEU A 114 7.51 -11.34 -10.11
C LEU A 114 6.36 -11.15 -11.09
N THR A 115 5.16 -10.99 -10.56
CA THR A 115 3.95 -10.94 -11.38
C THR A 115 2.79 -10.28 -10.65
N ALA A 116 1.76 -9.90 -11.42
CA ALA A 116 0.49 -9.40 -10.90
C ALA A 116 -0.65 -10.38 -11.24
N ALA A 117 -1.47 -10.71 -10.24
CA ALA A 117 -2.69 -11.46 -10.44
C ALA A 117 -3.81 -10.51 -10.90
N ARG A 118 -4.28 -10.71 -12.13
CA ARG A 118 -5.33 -9.89 -12.74
C ARG A 118 -6.71 -10.35 -12.30
N PRO A 119 -7.59 -9.44 -11.83
CA PRO A 119 -8.91 -9.81 -11.36
C PRO A 119 -9.85 -10.27 -12.48
N GLU A 120 -10.86 -11.07 -12.13
CA GLU A 120 -12.04 -11.28 -12.95
C GLU A 120 -12.98 -10.09 -12.84
N LEU A 121 -13.19 -9.37 -13.95
CA LEU A 121 -13.93 -8.11 -13.87
C LEU A 121 -15.44 -8.28 -13.58
N LYS A 122 -15.99 -9.43 -13.98
CA LYS A 122 -17.44 -9.71 -13.87
C LYS A 122 -17.81 -10.66 -12.72
N LYS A 123 -16.84 -11.04 -11.90
CA LYS A 123 -17.01 -11.96 -10.78
C LYS A 123 -16.45 -11.36 -9.51
N ALA A 124 -17.03 -11.73 -8.37
CA ALA A 124 -16.46 -11.41 -7.07
C ALA A 124 -15.17 -12.21 -6.84
N VAL A 125 -15.19 -13.50 -7.13
CA VAL A 125 -14.06 -14.40 -6.96
C VAL A 125 -13.18 -14.39 -8.21
N SER A 126 -11.90 -14.20 -7.99
CA SER A 126 -10.84 -14.32 -8.99
C SER A 126 -9.91 -15.46 -8.60
N GLU A 127 -9.56 -16.31 -9.57
CA GLU A 127 -8.57 -17.37 -9.40
C GLU A 127 -7.55 -17.29 -10.53
N ARG A 128 -6.25 -17.37 -10.19
CA ARG A 128 -5.16 -17.29 -11.16
C ARG A 128 -4.01 -18.22 -10.80
N LYS A 129 -3.52 -18.95 -11.79
CA LYS A 129 -2.16 -19.45 -11.76
C LYS A 129 -1.25 -18.25 -11.99
N ILE A 130 -0.38 -17.95 -11.04
CA ILE A 130 0.49 -16.76 -11.08
C ILE A 130 1.94 -17.07 -11.37
N MET A 131 2.38 -18.28 -11.07
CA MET A 131 3.72 -18.77 -11.41
C MET A 131 3.64 -20.26 -11.79
N SER A 132 4.53 -20.72 -12.65
CA SER A 132 4.73 -22.14 -12.98
C SER A 132 6.19 -22.38 -13.32
N ASP A 133 6.59 -23.65 -13.33
CA ASP A 133 7.92 -24.09 -13.70
C ASP A 133 9.04 -23.49 -12.85
N LEU A 134 8.73 -23.20 -11.57
CA LEU A 134 9.72 -22.77 -10.61
C LEU A 134 10.57 -23.97 -10.17
N GLU A 135 11.88 -23.76 -10.04
CA GLU A 135 12.74 -24.73 -9.36
C GLU A 135 12.22 -24.99 -7.94
N PRO A 136 12.10 -26.25 -7.50
CA PRO A 136 11.62 -26.60 -6.16
C PRO A 136 12.62 -26.15 -5.08
N GLN A 137 12.55 -24.91 -4.71
CA GLN A 137 13.41 -24.29 -3.70
C GLN A 137 12.55 -23.41 -2.79
N MET A 138 12.75 -23.53 -1.49
CA MET A 138 12.07 -22.69 -0.51
C MET A 138 12.38 -21.20 -0.75
N ARG A 139 11.35 -20.41 -0.97
CA ARG A 139 11.44 -18.95 -1.20
C ARG A 139 10.49 -18.20 -0.31
N GLU A 140 10.88 -17.01 0.06
CA GLU A 140 10.03 -16.04 0.77
C GLU A 140 9.27 -15.17 -0.23
N TYR A 141 7.98 -15.05 -0.04
CA TYR A 141 7.09 -14.26 -0.89
C TYR A 141 6.37 -13.17 -0.09
N MET A 142 6.02 -12.11 -0.78
CA MET A 142 5.16 -11.02 -0.30
C MET A 142 4.07 -10.79 -1.34
N LEU A 143 2.82 -10.85 -0.92
CA LEU A 143 1.65 -10.64 -1.77
C LEU A 143 0.91 -9.38 -1.31
N TYR A 144 1.03 -8.30 -2.08
CA TYR A 144 0.27 -7.05 -1.85
C TYR A 144 -1.17 -7.19 -2.31
N LEU A 145 -2.08 -6.58 -1.53
CA LEU A 145 -3.51 -6.61 -1.76
C LEU A 145 -3.99 -5.38 -2.54
N SER A 146 -5.21 -5.45 -3.05
CA SER A 146 -5.86 -4.44 -3.91
C SER A 146 -5.95 -3.06 -3.25
N LEU A 147 -5.89 -1.98 -4.07
CA LEU A 147 -5.81 -0.61 -3.57
C LEU A 147 -7.17 0.07 -3.41
N TYR A 148 -8.12 -0.19 -4.32
CA TYR A 148 -9.44 0.46 -4.34
C TYR A 148 -10.61 -0.52 -4.25
N ASP A 149 -10.31 -1.78 -3.87
CA ASP A 149 -11.32 -2.77 -3.46
C ASP A 149 -10.87 -3.43 -2.15
N GLY A 150 -11.82 -3.94 -1.38
CA GLY A 150 -11.54 -4.80 -0.25
C GLY A 150 -11.32 -6.24 -0.72
N VAL A 151 -10.50 -6.97 0.01
CA VAL A 151 -10.40 -8.42 -0.08
C VAL A 151 -11.23 -9.02 1.06
N SER A 152 -12.21 -9.88 0.77
CA SER A 152 -13.01 -10.55 1.79
C SER A 152 -12.48 -11.94 2.13
N ALA A 153 -11.91 -12.64 1.13
CA ALA A 153 -11.24 -13.93 1.29
C ALA A 153 -9.99 -14.00 0.41
N LEU A 154 -8.96 -14.71 0.89
CA LEU A 154 -7.70 -14.90 0.17
C LEU A 154 -7.14 -16.28 0.47
N GLU A 155 -6.81 -17.01 -0.59
CA GLU A 155 -6.16 -18.31 -0.51
C GLU A 155 -4.94 -18.35 -1.44
N ILE A 156 -3.91 -19.05 -1.00
CA ILE A 156 -2.70 -19.31 -1.79
C ILE A 156 -2.69 -20.79 -2.14
N GLY A 157 -2.59 -21.09 -3.42
CA GLY A 157 -2.53 -22.45 -3.95
C GLY A 157 -1.09 -22.88 -4.22
N SER A 158 -0.77 -24.10 -3.83
CA SER A 158 0.50 -24.79 -4.12
C SER A 158 0.24 -26.20 -4.67
N GLU A 159 1.26 -26.87 -5.19
CA GLU A 159 1.19 -28.27 -5.52
C GLU A 159 1.19 -29.13 -4.26
N GLU A 160 0.51 -30.27 -4.31
CA GLU A 160 0.51 -31.25 -3.22
C GLU A 160 1.94 -31.67 -2.84
N GLY A 161 2.23 -31.71 -1.54
CA GLY A 161 3.57 -31.97 -1.00
C GLY A 161 4.44 -30.71 -0.84
N HIS A 162 3.97 -29.54 -1.27
CA HIS A 162 4.67 -28.25 -1.17
C HIS A 162 3.86 -27.27 -0.32
N PRO A 163 3.97 -27.27 1.01
CA PRO A 163 3.13 -26.46 1.88
C PRO A 163 3.41 -24.97 1.71
N VAL A 164 2.38 -24.17 1.93
CA VAL A 164 2.48 -22.73 2.12
C VAL A 164 2.58 -22.48 3.62
N GLU A 165 3.66 -21.87 4.05
CA GLU A 165 3.98 -21.61 5.46
C GLU A 165 4.15 -20.11 5.72
N PRO A 166 4.02 -19.63 6.98
CA PRO A 166 4.41 -18.29 7.35
C PRO A 166 5.85 -17.96 6.96
N GLY A 167 6.10 -16.76 6.45
CA GLY A 167 7.45 -16.28 6.13
C GLY A 167 8.35 -16.28 7.38
N GLN A 168 9.59 -16.68 7.23
CA GLN A 168 10.55 -16.81 8.34
C GLN A 168 11.66 -15.76 8.32
N VAL A 169 11.98 -15.21 7.15
CA VAL A 169 13.02 -14.16 7.08
C VAL A 169 12.47 -12.89 7.73
N PRO A 170 13.20 -12.28 8.70
CA PRO A 170 12.79 -11.02 9.32
C PRO A 170 12.79 -9.89 8.29
N SER A 171 11.64 -9.60 7.72
CA SER A 171 11.38 -8.43 6.89
C SER A 171 9.88 -8.09 7.02
N PRO A 172 9.51 -6.88 7.39
CA PRO A 172 10.44 -5.78 7.69
C PRO A 172 11.29 -6.09 8.93
N ARG A 173 12.56 -5.67 8.90
CA ARG A 173 13.51 -5.89 10.01
C ARG A 173 13.14 -5.16 11.28
N SER A 174 12.43 -4.05 11.15
CA SER A 174 11.96 -3.26 12.27
C SER A 174 10.47 -3.53 12.50
N GLY A 175 10.12 -4.01 13.69
CA GLY A 175 8.72 -4.11 14.13
C GLY A 175 8.05 -2.76 14.44
N ARG A 176 8.73 -1.63 14.14
CA ARG A 176 8.24 -0.27 14.37
C ARG A 176 7.75 0.34 13.06
N PRO A 177 6.43 0.40 12.82
CA PRO A 177 5.88 0.85 11.55
C PRO A 177 6.04 2.36 11.35
N VAL A 178 6.03 2.78 10.09
CA VAL A 178 5.72 4.15 9.66
C VAL A 178 4.22 4.25 9.47
N VAL A 179 3.54 5.14 10.19
CA VAL A 179 2.10 5.32 10.10
C VAL A 179 1.79 6.53 9.25
N MET A 180 1.08 6.32 8.14
CA MET A 180 0.92 7.33 7.11
C MET A 180 -0.54 7.67 6.84
N TYR A 181 -0.92 8.94 7.05
CA TYR A 181 -2.21 9.51 6.72
C TYR A 181 -2.12 10.33 5.44
N GLY A 182 -3.10 10.19 4.53
CA GLY A 182 -3.10 10.98 3.31
C GLY A 182 -4.30 10.76 2.38
N THR A 183 -4.16 11.26 1.17
CA THR A 183 -5.20 11.38 0.15
C THR A 183 -5.31 10.15 -0.74
N SER A 184 -5.94 10.29 -1.94
CA SER A 184 -5.95 9.28 -3.00
C SER A 184 -4.54 8.86 -3.43
N ILE A 185 -3.58 9.78 -3.42
CA ILE A 185 -2.18 9.49 -3.76
C ILE A 185 -1.58 8.52 -2.74
N THR A 186 -1.89 8.70 -1.46
CA THR A 186 -1.48 7.76 -0.39
C THR A 186 -2.25 6.46 -0.46
N GLN A 187 -3.55 6.46 -0.81
CA GLN A 187 -4.32 5.23 -1.01
C GLN A 187 -3.82 4.43 -2.22
N GLY A 188 -3.29 5.10 -3.26
CA GLY A 188 -2.67 4.46 -4.41
C GLY A 188 -3.33 4.70 -5.77
N GLY A 189 -4.11 5.76 -5.90
CA GLY A 189 -4.63 6.18 -7.22
C GLY A 189 -3.52 6.87 -8.04
N CYS A 190 -3.27 6.54 -9.22
CA CYS A 190 -3.73 5.55 -10.20
C CYS A 190 -2.57 4.62 -10.64
N VAL A 191 -1.79 4.14 -9.69
CA VAL A 191 -0.69 3.22 -10.01
C VAL A 191 -1.21 1.93 -10.65
N SER A 192 -0.40 1.31 -11.50
CA SER A 192 -0.80 0.16 -12.31
C SER A 192 -1.09 -1.11 -11.48
N ARG A 193 -0.48 -1.25 -10.31
CA ARG A 193 -0.55 -2.43 -9.45
C ARG A 193 -0.18 -2.09 -8.00
N PRO A 194 -0.60 -2.87 -6.99
CA PRO A 194 -0.44 -2.53 -5.56
C PRO A 194 1.00 -2.27 -5.10
N GLY A 195 1.96 -3.01 -5.58
CA GLY A 195 3.36 -2.82 -5.21
C GLY A 195 4.00 -1.54 -5.76
N MET A 196 3.33 -0.85 -6.70
CA MET A 196 3.77 0.47 -7.20
C MET A 196 3.25 1.64 -6.38
N LEU A 197 2.38 1.39 -5.43
CA LEU A 197 2.01 2.38 -4.43
C LEU A 197 3.28 2.95 -3.76
N TYR A 198 3.41 4.29 -3.66
CA TYR A 198 4.64 4.89 -3.16
C TYR A 198 4.97 4.47 -1.70
N THR A 199 3.97 4.19 -0.87
CA THR A 199 4.20 3.64 0.48
C THR A 199 4.74 2.21 0.42
N SER A 200 4.30 1.39 -0.55
CA SER A 200 4.86 0.06 -0.78
C SER A 200 6.30 0.11 -1.28
N ILE A 201 6.63 1.10 -2.13
CA ILE A 201 8.00 1.36 -2.57
C ILE A 201 8.88 1.75 -1.37
N LEU A 202 8.45 2.74 -0.58
CA LEU A 202 9.16 3.20 0.61
C LEU A 202 9.34 2.08 1.65
N SER A 203 8.32 1.23 1.82
CA SER A 203 8.37 0.06 2.71
C SER A 203 9.52 -0.88 2.33
N ARG A 204 9.62 -1.23 1.05
CA ARG A 204 10.71 -2.09 0.55
C ARG A 204 12.09 -1.42 0.61
N GLU A 205 12.17 -0.13 0.27
CA GLU A 205 13.43 0.64 0.31
C GLU A 205 13.98 0.84 1.74
N LEU A 206 13.11 0.92 2.72
CA LEU A 206 13.47 1.13 4.12
C LEU A 206 13.48 -0.15 4.94
N ASP A 207 13.02 -1.27 4.35
CA ASP A 207 12.75 -2.53 5.04
C ASP A 207 11.95 -2.29 6.35
N ARG A 208 10.83 -1.53 6.20
CA ARG A 208 9.92 -1.15 7.28
C ARG A 208 8.48 -1.35 6.88
N GLU A 209 7.68 -1.73 7.85
CA GLU A 209 6.23 -1.75 7.68
C GLU A 209 5.69 -0.33 7.53
N PHE A 210 4.75 -0.15 6.59
CA PHE A 210 3.99 1.07 6.41
C PHE A 210 2.52 0.79 6.63
N VAL A 211 1.94 1.46 7.61
CA VAL A 211 0.49 1.51 7.83
C VAL A 211 -0.09 2.59 6.94
N ASN A 212 -0.86 2.20 5.94
CA ASN A 212 -1.45 3.11 4.98
C ASN A 212 -2.86 3.53 5.39
N LEU A 213 -3.03 4.78 5.79
CA LEU A 213 -4.31 5.42 6.09
C LEU A 213 -4.59 6.53 5.07
N GLY A 214 -4.50 6.16 3.78
CA GLY A 214 -4.90 7.00 2.65
C GLY A 214 -6.40 6.88 2.38
N PHE A 215 -7.07 8.04 2.21
CA PHE A 215 -8.52 8.14 1.96
C PHE A 215 -8.79 9.08 0.79
N SER A 216 -9.09 8.52 -0.36
CA SER A 216 -9.33 9.25 -1.62
C SER A 216 -10.37 10.36 -1.46
N GLY A 217 -9.95 11.62 -1.69
CA GLY A 217 -10.83 12.79 -1.56
C GLY A 217 -11.21 13.16 -0.13
N ASN A 218 -10.78 12.41 0.89
CA ASN A 218 -11.30 12.50 2.26
C ASN A 218 -10.22 12.60 3.34
N ALA A 219 -9.00 13.00 3.01
CA ALA A 219 -7.98 13.32 4.02
C ALA A 219 -8.17 14.76 4.51
N LEU A 220 -9.09 14.97 5.46
CA LEU A 220 -9.57 16.28 5.90
C LEU A 220 -9.14 16.63 7.34
N PHE A 221 -8.06 16.04 7.82
CA PHE A 221 -7.59 16.12 9.22
C PHE A 221 -8.62 15.59 10.22
N ASP A 222 -9.17 14.40 9.93
CA ASP A 222 -10.12 13.72 10.82
C ASP A 222 -9.45 13.31 12.12
N LEU A 223 -9.88 13.86 13.24
CA LEU A 223 -9.25 13.62 14.54
C LEU A 223 -9.40 12.17 15.01
N GLU A 224 -10.44 11.48 14.56
CA GLU A 224 -10.61 10.05 14.85
C GLU A 224 -9.52 9.19 14.18
N ILE A 225 -9.11 9.59 12.97
CA ILE A 225 -7.98 8.92 12.30
C ILE A 225 -6.65 9.27 13.00
N ALA A 226 -6.50 10.52 13.53
CA ALA A 226 -5.34 10.85 14.36
C ALA A 226 -5.28 9.97 15.61
N ARG A 227 -6.41 9.70 16.28
CA ARG A 227 -6.49 8.80 17.45
C ARG A 227 -6.15 7.36 17.07
N LEU A 228 -6.63 6.88 15.92
CA LEU A 228 -6.24 5.57 15.40
C LEU A 228 -4.73 5.50 15.13
N MET A 229 -4.14 6.52 14.50
CA MET A 229 -2.69 6.60 14.29
C MET A 229 -1.93 6.56 15.62
N ALA A 230 -2.39 7.33 16.60
CA ALA A 230 -1.81 7.40 17.93
C ALA A 230 -1.94 6.09 18.74
N SER A 231 -2.91 5.24 18.40
CA SER A 231 -3.07 3.92 19.05
C SER A 231 -2.12 2.85 18.51
N VAL A 232 -1.40 3.10 17.42
CA VAL A 232 -0.41 2.16 16.88
C VAL A 232 0.72 1.98 17.90
N PRO A 233 1.03 0.76 18.34
CA PRO A 233 2.09 0.54 19.30
C PRO A 233 3.48 0.81 18.70
N ASP A 234 4.32 1.51 19.44
CA ASP A 234 5.72 1.83 19.12
C ASP A 234 5.97 2.27 17.65
N PRO A 235 5.28 3.29 17.12
CA PRO A 235 5.48 3.74 15.76
C PRO A 235 6.89 4.34 15.60
N SER A 236 7.51 4.15 14.43
CA SER A 236 8.83 4.73 14.13
C SER A 236 8.75 6.18 13.62
N CYS A 237 7.65 6.51 12.95
CA CYS A 237 7.41 7.81 12.34
C CYS A 237 5.94 7.97 12.00
N PHE A 238 5.40 9.17 12.17
CA PHE A 238 4.13 9.58 11.57
C PHE A 238 4.38 10.39 10.31
N VAL A 239 3.54 10.19 9.28
CA VAL A 239 3.59 10.97 8.04
C VAL A 239 2.21 11.53 7.76
N ILE A 240 2.12 12.82 7.47
CA ILE A 240 0.88 13.52 7.15
C ILE A 240 0.99 14.09 5.74
N ALA A 241 0.15 13.63 4.81
CA ALA A 241 0.13 13.99 3.39
C ALA A 241 -1.32 14.28 2.95
N ALA A 242 -1.94 15.34 3.52
CA ALA A 242 -3.38 15.59 3.41
C ALA A 242 -3.75 16.88 2.66
N VAL A 243 -2.76 17.62 2.15
CA VAL A 243 -2.96 18.98 1.61
C VAL A 243 -3.91 19.00 0.41
N GLU A 244 -3.85 17.98 -0.44
CA GLU A 244 -4.62 17.92 -1.69
C GLU A 244 -6.13 17.90 -1.46
N ASN A 245 -6.59 17.36 -0.33
CA ASN A 245 -8.01 17.25 -0.02
C ASN A 245 -8.50 18.33 0.95
N ALA A 246 -7.68 18.72 1.93
CA ALA A 246 -8.08 19.65 2.96
C ALA A 246 -8.18 21.09 2.43
N LYS A 247 -9.24 21.80 2.80
CA LYS A 247 -9.37 23.24 2.59
C LYS A 247 -8.52 24.00 3.60
N VAL A 248 -8.19 25.27 3.32
CA VAL A 248 -7.44 26.15 4.23
C VAL A 248 -8.05 26.15 5.64
N ALA A 249 -9.36 26.33 5.74
CA ALA A 249 -10.06 26.33 7.03
C ALA A 249 -9.86 25.02 7.82
N GLN A 250 -9.91 23.87 7.17
CA GLN A 250 -9.70 22.57 7.82
C GLN A 250 -8.25 22.40 8.31
N ILE A 251 -7.27 22.90 7.54
CA ILE A 251 -5.86 22.89 7.94
C ILE A 251 -5.67 23.77 9.18
N GLU A 252 -6.24 24.98 9.19
CA GLU A 252 -6.10 25.93 10.28
C GLU A 252 -6.86 25.50 11.55
N GLU A 253 -8.07 24.94 11.41
CA GLU A 253 -8.90 24.53 12.56
C GLU A 253 -8.42 23.20 13.17
N ARG A 254 -7.96 22.24 12.35
CA ARG A 254 -7.74 20.86 12.78
C ARG A 254 -6.28 20.41 12.74
N GLY A 255 -5.45 21.06 11.93
CA GLY A 255 -4.08 20.58 11.66
C GLY A 255 -3.22 20.50 12.92
N GLU A 256 -3.27 21.51 13.80
CA GLU A 256 -2.53 21.48 15.06
C GLU A 256 -3.11 20.43 16.03
N ALA A 257 -4.43 20.35 16.17
CA ALA A 257 -5.09 19.35 17.02
C ALA A 257 -4.75 17.91 16.56
N PHE A 258 -4.76 17.67 15.25
CA PHE A 258 -4.32 16.39 14.67
C PHE A 258 -2.89 16.06 15.07
N PHE A 259 -1.97 17.01 14.92
CA PHE A 259 -0.58 16.84 15.33
C PHE A 259 -0.44 16.59 16.85
N ARG A 260 -1.16 17.35 17.69
CA ARG A 260 -1.09 17.22 19.15
C ARG A 260 -1.54 15.84 19.62
N ILE A 261 -2.58 15.27 19.05
CA ILE A 261 -3.00 13.89 19.37
C ILE A 261 -1.84 12.89 19.16
N LEU A 262 -1.09 13.01 18.07
CA LEU A 262 0.06 12.15 17.79
C LEU A 262 1.22 12.42 18.76
N ARG A 263 1.50 13.70 19.04
CA ARG A 263 2.61 14.14 19.88
C ARG A 263 2.40 13.78 21.35
N ASP A 264 1.18 13.93 21.86
CA ASP A 264 0.84 13.61 23.25
C ASP A 264 0.94 12.12 23.53
N ALA A 265 0.51 11.28 22.57
CA ALA A 265 0.64 9.84 22.68
C ALA A 265 2.09 9.35 22.48
N HIS A 266 2.87 10.01 21.64
CA HIS A 266 4.22 9.60 21.26
C HIS A 266 5.17 10.81 21.24
N PRO A 267 5.65 11.27 22.42
CA PRO A 267 6.42 12.52 22.54
C PRO A 267 7.70 12.57 21.69
N ASP A 268 8.35 11.43 21.48
CA ASP A 268 9.65 11.34 20.81
C ASP A 268 9.56 10.85 19.36
N VAL A 269 8.38 10.48 18.87
CA VAL A 269 8.22 9.96 17.50
C VAL A 269 8.27 11.12 16.50
N PRO A 270 9.10 11.03 15.45
CA PRO A 270 9.15 12.05 14.42
C PRO A 270 7.85 12.14 13.62
N VAL A 271 7.49 13.36 13.24
CA VAL A 271 6.36 13.62 12.34
C VAL A 271 6.89 14.28 11.07
N VAL A 272 6.57 13.69 9.92
CA VAL A 272 6.93 14.22 8.60
C VAL A 272 5.68 14.80 7.95
N PHE A 273 5.72 16.08 7.65
CA PHE A 273 4.72 16.78 6.84
C PHE A 273 5.12 16.67 5.38
N VAL A 274 4.24 16.13 4.53
CA VAL A 274 4.50 15.99 3.09
C VAL A 274 3.60 16.97 2.34
N GLN A 275 4.22 17.87 1.57
CA GLN A 275 3.54 18.88 0.76
C GLN A 275 2.79 18.22 -0.41
N ALA A 276 1.77 18.93 -0.92
CA ALA A 276 1.01 18.50 -2.08
C ALA A 276 1.89 18.32 -3.32
N VAL A 277 1.49 17.39 -4.19
CA VAL A 277 2.00 17.34 -5.55
C VAL A 277 1.52 18.57 -6.34
N ARG A 278 2.31 18.98 -7.33
CA ARG A 278 1.90 20.05 -8.25
C ARG A 278 1.16 19.43 -9.43
N TYR A 279 -0.13 19.63 -9.48
CA TYR A 279 -0.98 19.14 -10.54
C TYR A 279 -0.65 19.80 -11.87
N SER A 280 -0.63 19.04 -12.97
CA SER A 280 -0.26 19.55 -14.30
C SER A 280 -1.16 20.67 -14.77
N TYR A 281 -2.47 20.57 -14.53
CA TYR A 281 -3.44 21.57 -14.97
C TYR A 281 -3.32 22.94 -14.26
N LEU A 282 -2.62 23.00 -13.11
CA LEU A 282 -2.32 24.28 -12.44
C LEU A 282 -1.47 25.23 -13.28
N LEU A 283 -0.84 24.74 -14.32
CA LEU A 283 -0.12 25.58 -15.29
C LEU A 283 -1.06 26.55 -16.03
N CYS A 284 -2.31 26.16 -16.25
CA CYS A 284 -3.28 26.92 -17.03
C CYS A 284 -4.51 27.33 -16.22
N ASP A 285 -4.90 26.56 -15.21
CA ASP A 285 -6.02 26.89 -14.33
C ASP A 285 -5.56 27.81 -13.19
N ARG A 286 -5.66 29.12 -13.44
CA ARG A 286 -5.22 30.14 -12.47
C ARG A 286 -5.97 30.07 -11.15
N LYS A 287 -7.29 29.76 -11.16
CA LYS A 287 -8.09 29.67 -9.94
C LYS A 287 -7.68 28.47 -9.12
N ALA A 288 -7.56 27.30 -9.74
CA ALA A 288 -7.10 26.10 -9.07
C ALA A 288 -5.66 26.26 -8.54
N ALA A 289 -4.77 26.94 -9.28
CA ALA A 289 -3.41 27.24 -8.85
C ALA A 289 -3.38 28.13 -7.60
N GLU A 290 -4.23 29.16 -7.55
CA GLU A 290 -4.36 30.04 -6.39
C GLU A 290 -4.90 29.28 -5.17
N GLU A 291 -5.98 28.51 -5.31
CA GLU A 291 -6.57 27.70 -4.24
C GLU A 291 -5.56 26.67 -3.70
N MET A 292 -4.83 25.97 -4.56
CA MET A 292 -3.80 25.03 -4.14
C MET A 292 -2.64 25.76 -3.45
N GLY A 293 -2.21 26.90 -3.99
CA GLY A 293 -1.19 27.74 -3.37
C GLY A 293 -1.55 28.16 -1.94
N GLN A 294 -2.81 28.56 -1.71
CA GLN A 294 -3.31 28.91 -0.39
C GLN A 294 -3.29 27.72 0.58
N ARG A 295 -3.71 26.52 0.13
CA ARG A 295 -3.65 25.28 0.95
C ARG A 295 -2.21 24.92 1.30
N MET A 296 -1.31 24.94 0.32
CA MET A 296 0.12 24.68 0.51
C MET A 296 0.76 25.67 1.48
N ALA A 297 0.40 26.96 1.39
CA ALA A 297 0.87 28.00 2.30
C ALA A 297 0.37 27.80 3.72
N ALA A 298 -0.93 27.48 3.90
CA ALA A 298 -1.52 27.19 5.21
C ALA A 298 -0.85 25.96 5.86
N TYR A 299 -0.59 24.92 5.10
CA TYR A 299 0.07 23.71 5.58
C TYR A 299 1.54 23.98 5.97
N LYS A 300 2.26 24.75 5.17
CA LYS A 300 3.63 25.17 5.51
C LYS A 300 3.64 26.04 6.76
N LYS A 301 2.68 26.96 6.92
CA LYS A 301 2.51 27.79 8.11
C LYS A 301 2.29 26.95 9.36
N LEU A 302 1.45 25.89 9.29
CA LEU A 302 1.27 24.93 10.39
C LEU A 302 2.60 24.32 10.81
N TYR A 303 3.36 23.77 9.86
CA TYR A 303 4.68 23.20 10.14
C TYR A 303 5.63 24.25 10.78
N ASP A 304 5.71 25.46 10.21
CA ASP A 304 6.60 26.52 10.71
C ASP A 304 6.19 26.98 12.14
N SER A 305 4.89 27.02 12.43
CA SER A 305 4.38 27.33 13.77
C SER A 305 4.82 26.28 14.79
N LEU A 306 4.70 24.99 14.46
CA LEU A 306 5.17 23.90 15.31
C LEU A 306 6.69 23.98 15.55
N ARG A 307 7.46 24.32 14.53
CA ARG A 307 8.91 24.53 14.68
C ARG A 307 9.23 25.70 15.62
N LYS A 308 8.50 26.80 15.47
CA LYS A 308 8.67 28.00 16.31
C LYS A 308 8.25 27.75 17.77
N SER A 309 7.26 26.89 18.02
CA SER A 309 6.83 26.52 19.38
C SER A 309 7.80 25.53 20.07
N GLY A 310 8.91 25.15 19.42
CA GLY A 310 9.94 24.32 20.01
C GLY A 310 9.89 22.84 19.62
N GLU A 311 8.98 22.42 18.74
CA GLU A 311 8.92 21.05 18.24
C GLU A 311 10.18 20.69 17.44
N LYS A 312 11.00 19.78 17.97
CA LYS A 312 12.31 19.42 17.38
C LYS A 312 12.23 18.30 16.36
N ARG A 313 11.32 17.35 16.56
CA ARG A 313 11.19 16.14 15.73
C ARG A 313 10.06 16.26 14.70
N VAL A 314 9.96 17.41 14.05
CA VAL A 314 9.09 17.63 12.89
C VAL A 314 9.94 17.93 11.64
N TYR A 315 9.55 17.35 10.54
CA TYR A 315 10.26 17.40 9.26
C TYR A 315 9.30 17.78 8.15
N PHE A 316 9.81 18.36 7.08
CA PHE A 316 9.01 18.75 5.93
C PHE A 316 9.62 18.19 4.65
N ALA A 317 8.79 17.53 3.85
CA ALA A 317 9.12 17.05 2.51
C ALA A 317 8.26 17.81 1.50
N ASP A 318 8.90 18.37 0.47
CA ASP A 318 8.21 19.01 -0.65
C ASP A 318 8.56 18.26 -1.95
N PRO A 319 7.79 17.22 -2.32
CA PRO A 319 8.03 16.48 -3.55
C PRO A 319 7.92 17.33 -4.80
N GLY A 320 7.07 18.35 -4.79
CA GLY A 320 6.88 19.26 -5.92
C GLY A 320 8.04 20.24 -6.14
N ALA A 321 8.92 20.42 -5.16
CA ALA A 321 10.10 21.27 -5.28
C ALA A 321 11.27 20.55 -5.97
N THR A 322 11.21 19.23 -6.16
CA THR A 322 12.27 18.48 -6.85
C THR A 322 12.08 18.57 -8.37
N ALA A 323 13.16 18.80 -9.11
CA ALA A 323 13.12 18.86 -10.57
C ALA A 323 12.55 17.60 -11.21
N SER A 324 12.72 16.45 -10.55
CA SER A 324 12.20 15.16 -10.99
C SER A 324 10.67 15.04 -10.93
N PHE A 325 9.98 15.96 -10.25
CA PHE A 325 8.53 15.95 -10.12
C PHE A 325 7.82 17.02 -10.96
N ALA A 326 8.55 17.95 -11.57
CA ALA A 326 8.00 18.99 -12.45
C ALA A 326 7.49 18.45 -13.80
N ASP A 327 7.64 17.15 -14.04
CA ASP A 327 7.27 16.46 -15.27
C ASP A 327 5.79 16.07 -15.26
N ALA A 328 5.02 16.61 -16.21
CA ALA A 328 3.60 16.34 -16.39
C ALA A 328 3.28 14.85 -16.65
N GLU A 329 4.23 14.08 -17.18
CA GLU A 329 4.08 12.64 -17.46
C GLU A 329 4.02 11.76 -16.19
N SER A 330 4.17 12.36 -15.02
CA SER A 330 4.06 11.66 -13.73
C SER A 330 2.62 11.43 -13.27
N SER A 331 1.61 11.87 -14.02
CA SER A 331 0.19 11.73 -13.65
C SER A 331 -0.65 11.11 -14.77
N VAL A 332 -1.78 10.47 -14.39
CA VAL A 332 -2.72 9.83 -15.30
C VAL A 332 -3.76 10.85 -15.82
N ASP A 333 -4.21 11.74 -14.93
CA ASP A 333 -5.32 12.67 -15.13
C ASP A 333 -4.96 14.11 -14.76
N GLY A 334 -3.66 14.40 -14.67
CA GLY A 334 -3.14 15.70 -14.21
C GLY A 334 -3.01 15.83 -12.70
N CYS A 335 -3.46 14.82 -11.93
CA CYS A 335 -3.49 14.80 -10.47
C CYS A 335 -2.89 13.51 -9.89
N HIS A 336 -3.46 12.34 -10.25
CA HIS A 336 -3.08 11.06 -9.69
C HIS A 336 -1.85 10.47 -10.39
N LEU A 337 -1.00 9.82 -9.60
CA LEU A 337 0.32 9.38 -10.05
C LEU A 337 0.26 8.17 -10.98
N THR A 338 1.06 8.21 -12.05
CA THR A 338 1.50 7.02 -12.76
C THR A 338 2.51 6.25 -11.90
N ASP A 339 2.94 5.05 -12.34
CA ASP A 339 4.05 4.32 -11.69
C ASP A 339 5.32 5.18 -11.66
N LEU A 340 5.62 5.90 -12.74
CA LEU A 340 6.74 6.84 -12.80
C LEU A 340 6.60 7.94 -11.73
N GLY A 341 5.40 8.53 -11.62
CA GLY A 341 5.09 9.53 -10.61
C GLY A 341 5.25 8.99 -9.18
N ALA A 342 4.76 7.78 -8.92
CA ALA A 342 4.88 7.14 -7.61
C ALA A 342 6.35 6.86 -7.23
N MET A 343 7.17 6.39 -8.16
CA MET A 343 8.61 6.19 -7.94
C MET A 343 9.32 7.52 -7.65
N ARG A 344 9.03 8.57 -8.41
CA ARG A 344 9.59 9.91 -8.20
C ARG A 344 9.16 10.51 -6.86
N PHE A 345 7.88 10.37 -6.52
CA PHE A 345 7.34 10.81 -5.23
C PHE A 345 8.02 10.09 -4.06
N ALA A 346 8.12 8.77 -4.13
CA ALA A 346 8.85 7.98 -3.14
C ALA A 346 10.30 8.44 -3.02
N GLY A 347 11.00 8.64 -4.14
CA GLY A 347 12.38 9.14 -4.18
C GLY A 347 12.55 10.52 -3.55
N ALA A 348 11.56 11.41 -3.70
CA ALA A 348 11.60 12.74 -3.10
C ALA A 348 11.34 12.74 -1.59
N VAL A 349 10.48 11.83 -1.10
CA VAL A 349 10.14 11.70 0.33
C VAL A 349 11.21 10.90 1.09
N LEU A 350 11.83 9.90 0.47
CA LEU A 350 12.78 8.96 1.08
C LEU A 350 13.93 9.63 1.85
N PRO A 351 14.63 10.68 1.36
CA PRO A 351 15.71 11.33 2.10
C PRO A 351 15.24 11.96 3.41
N VAL A 352 14.02 12.54 3.42
CA VAL A 352 13.44 13.15 4.60
C VAL A 352 13.04 12.07 5.61
N LEU A 353 12.45 10.96 5.17
CA LEU A 353 12.15 9.82 6.02
C LEU A 353 13.43 9.20 6.62
N LYS A 354 14.46 8.99 5.81
CA LYS A 354 15.75 8.49 6.31
C LYS A 354 16.33 9.40 7.39
N ARG A 355 16.21 10.71 7.25
CA ARG A 355 16.65 11.69 8.27
C ARG A 355 15.78 11.62 9.52
N ALA A 356 14.46 11.53 9.39
CA ALA A 356 13.52 11.45 10.49
C ALA A 356 13.69 10.16 11.31
N LEU A 357 13.99 9.05 10.66
CA LEU A 357 14.18 7.72 11.25
C LEU A 357 15.56 7.52 11.90
N ARG A 358 16.53 8.41 11.68
CA ARG A 358 17.81 8.41 12.42
C ARG A 358 17.53 8.83 13.86
N ARG A 359 17.95 7.99 14.80
CA ARG A 359 17.85 8.28 16.24
C ARG A 359 18.89 9.29 16.68
#